data_0f8464a51dea795f9861f17c29b3a1c4
#
_entry.id   0f8464a51dea795f9861f17c29b3a1c4
#
_cell.length_a   1.000
_cell.length_b   1.000
_cell.length_c   1.000
_cell.angle_alpha   90.00
_cell.angle_beta   90.00
_cell.angle_gamma   90.00
#
_symmetry.space_group_name_H-M   'P 1'
#
loop_
_entity.id
_entity.type
_entity.pdbx_description
1 polymer ?
#
loop_
_entity_poly.entity_id
_entity_poly.type
_entity_poly.pdbx_seq_one_letter_code
_entity_poly.pdbx_strand_id
1 'polypeptide(L)'
;PYTTLFRSRLVEQIALIDEYGGNDEVSMSYNNTSCFNARKVAKTDSWSKHAYGMAIDINPLYNPYVGENGTILPISGEIYADRDKVFKMKIDDSDYAYSVFTKAGFTWGGSWEKVKDYQHFEFNN
;
A
#
# COMPACT_ATOMS: atom_id res chain seq x y z
N PRO A 1 -3.04 25.78 -4.26
CA PRO A 1 -4.00 24.70 -4.10
C PRO A 1 -3.58 23.42 -4.84
N TYR A 2 -3.18 23.53 -6.10
CA TYR A 2 -2.72 22.38 -6.89
C TYR A 2 -1.48 21.72 -6.28
N THR A 3 -0.48 22.51 -5.90
CA THR A 3 0.75 22.06 -5.24
C THR A 3 0.46 21.43 -3.88
N THR A 4 -0.51 21.96 -3.14
CA THR A 4 -0.92 21.43 -1.83
C THR A 4 -1.61 20.08 -1.98
N LEU A 5 -2.46 19.90 -3.00
CA LEU A 5 -3.08 18.62 -3.32
C LEU A 5 -2.03 17.54 -3.66
N PHE A 6 -1.01 17.92 -4.42
CA PHE A 6 0.10 17.01 -4.71
C PHE A 6 0.92 16.67 -3.48
N ARG A 7 1.18 17.63 -2.60
CA ARG A 7 1.93 17.40 -1.37
C ARG A 7 1.25 16.43 -0.43
N SER A 8 -0.07 16.45 -0.36
CA SER A 8 -0.81 15.52 0.50
C SER A 8 -0.83 14.08 -0.02
N ARG A 9 -0.42 13.88 -1.28
CA ARG A 9 -0.49 12.58 -1.99
C ARG A 9 0.86 12.08 -2.47
N LEU A 10 1.94 12.73 -2.07
CA LEU A 10 3.29 12.30 -2.44
C LEU A 10 3.70 11.06 -1.66
N VAL A 11 4.51 10.23 -2.31
CA VAL A 11 5.28 9.20 -1.64
C VAL A 11 6.20 9.89 -0.63
N GLU A 12 6.03 9.57 0.66
CA GLU A 12 6.80 10.19 1.72
C GLU A 12 8.23 9.64 1.74
N GLN A 13 8.38 8.33 1.49
CA GLN A 13 9.64 7.64 1.52
C GLN A 13 9.60 6.45 0.57
N ILE A 14 10.70 6.19 -0.10
CA ILE A 14 10.91 4.97 -0.89
C ILE A 14 12.36 4.51 -0.73
N ALA A 15 12.53 3.30 -0.21
CA ALA A 15 13.81 2.64 -0.03
C ALA A 15 13.68 1.14 -0.28
N LEU A 16 14.81 0.48 -0.52
CA LEU A 16 14.81 -0.98 -0.67
C LEU A 16 14.42 -1.64 0.65
N ILE A 17 13.68 -2.75 0.57
CA ILE A 17 13.28 -3.53 1.74
C ILE A 17 14.49 -3.98 2.58
N ASP A 18 15.64 -4.15 1.94
CA ASP A 18 16.89 -4.54 2.59
C ASP A 18 17.36 -3.55 3.64
N GLU A 19 17.05 -2.26 3.50
CA GLU A 19 17.34 -1.23 4.51
C GLU A 19 16.58 -1.45 5.82
N TYR A 20 15.53 -2.26 5.79
CA TYR A 20 14.73 -2.67 6.95
C TYR A 20 14.96 -4.14 7.31
N GLY A 21 16.13 -4.70 6.93
CA GLY A 21 16.45 -6.10 7.19
C GLY A 21 15.56 -7.11 6.46
N GLY A 22 14.93 -6.72 5.35
CA GLY A 22 13.97 -7.55 4.63
C GLY A 22 12.65 -7.75 5.38
N ASN A 23 12.36 -6.95 6.39
CA ASN A 23 11.17 -7.08 7.23
C ASN A 23 10.07 -6.12 6.78
N ASP A 24 8.99 -6.66 6.22
CA ASP A 24 7.85 -5.90 5.71
C ASP A 24 7.18 -5.04 6.79
N GLU A 25 6.92 -5.60 7.96
CA GLU A 25 6.25 -4.88 9.05
C GLU A 25 7.07 -3.66 9.49
N VAL A 26 8.38 -3.83 9.63
CA VAL A 26 9.28 -2.72 9.96
C VAL A 26 9.27 -1.67 8.84
N SER A 27 9.42 -2.09 7.60
CA SER A 27 9.36 -1.20 6.42
C SER A 27 8.07 -0.39 6.37
N MET A 28 6.92 -1.06 6.51
CA MET A 28 5.61 -0.41 6.51
C MET A 28 5.42 0.55 7.69
N SER A 29 5.92 0.20 8.88
CA SER A 29 5.82 1.04 10.08
C SER A 29 6.58 2.36 9.96
N TYR A 30 7.63 2.39 9.13
CA TYR A 30 8.35 3.60 8.74
C TYR A 30 7.73 4.33 7.54
N ASN A 31 6.55 3.92 7.12
CA ASN A 31 5.85 4.46 5.94
C ASN A 31 6.66 4.34 4.64
N ASN A 32 7.46 3.31 4.53
CA ASN A 32 8.28 3.08 3.34
C ASN A 32 7.44 2.50 2.21
N THR A 33 7.31 3.25 1.13
CA THR A 33 6.74 2.76 -0.13
C THR A 33 7.67 1.72 -0.73
N SER A 34 7.14 0.54 -1.06
CA SER A 34 7.95 -0.57 -1.56
C SER A 34 7.35 -1.20 -2.81
N CYS A 35 8.23 -1.61 -3.73
CA CYS A 35 7.85 -2.28 -4.97
C CYS A 35 8.36 -3.72 -4.98
N PHE A 36 9.65 -3.91 -5.20
CA PHE A 36 10.24 -5.25 -5.26
C PHE A 36 10.45 -5.84 -3.86
N ASN A 37 9.89 -7.03 -3.67
CA ASN A 37 10.09 -7.83 -2.47
C ASN A 37 9.89 -9.31 -2.81
N ALA A 38 10.98 -10.08 -2.75
CA ALA A 38 10.97 -11.50 -3.10
C ALA A 38 10.39 -12.33 -1.95
N ARG A 39 9.07 -12.36 -1.83
CA ARG A 39 8.35 -13.14 -0.81
C ARG A 39 7.15 -13.88 -1.36
N LYS A 40 6.72 -14.90 -0.63
CA LYS A 40 5.46 -15.60 -0.89
C LYS A 40 4.27 -14.79 -0.38
N VAL A 41 3.10 -15.01 -0.97
CA VAL A 41 1.84 -14.57 -0.37
C VAL A 41 1.63 -15.31 0.94
N ALA A 42 1.24 -14.62 2.01
CA ALA A 42 1.07 -15.20 3.33
C ALA A 42 0.17 -16.46 3.28
N LYS A 43 0.60 -17.52 3.96
CA LYS A 43 -0.08 -18.82 4.04
C LYS A 43 -0.27 -19.55 2.69
N THR A 44 0.48 -19.17 1.67
CA THR A 44 0.45 -19.83 0.36
C THR A 44 1.85 -20.19 -0.11
N ASP A 45 1.95 -21.04 -1.15
CA ASP A 45 3.21 -21.33 -1.84
C ASP A 45 3.41 -20.45 -3.10
N SER A 46 2.50 -19.54 -3.36
CA SER A 46 2.56 -18.63 -4.50
C SER A 46 3.42 -17.41 -4.21
N TRP A 47 4.22 -17.01 -5.20
CA TRP A 47 4.98 -15.77 -5.13
C TRP A 47 4.06 -14.56 -5.18
N SER A 48 4.35 -13.58 -4.34
CA SER A 48 3.68 -12.28 -4.38
C SER A 48 3.97 -11.55 -5.69
N LYS A 49 3.06 -10.71 -6.15
CA LYS A 49 3.29 -9.79 -7.28
C LYS A 49 4.49 -8.88 -7.05
N HIS A 50 4.80 -8.54 -5.80
CA HIS A 50 6.02 -7.82 -5.44
C HIS A 50 7.30 -8.56 -5.82
N ALA A 51 7.30 -9.90 -5.78
CA ALA A 51 8.45 -10.70 -6.18
C ALA A 51 8.79 -10.57 -7.68
N TYR A 52 7.82 -10.17 -8.48
CA TYR A 52 7.99 -9.95 -9.93
C TYR A 52 8.14 -8.46 -10.30
N GLY A 53 8.17 -7.57 -9.31
CA GLY A 53 8.18 -6.13 -9.55
C GLY A 53 6.87 -5.60 -10.16
N MET A 54 5.76 -6.32 -9.98
CA MET A 54 4.45 -6.02 -10.56
C MET A 54 3.45 -5.45 -9.55
N ALA A 55 3.91 -5.11 -8.37
CA ALA A 55 3.10 -4.48 -7.34
C ALA A 55 3.89 -3.39 -6.62
N ILE A 56 3.17 -2.40 -6.12
CA ILE A 56 3.72 -1.34 -5.30
C ILE A 56 2.78 -1.06 -4.13
N ASP A 57 3.35 -0.92 -2.94
CA ASP A 57 2.65 -0.49 -1.73
C ASP A 57 3.04 0.96 -1.43
N ILE A 58 2.07 1.86 -1.49
CA ILE A 58 2.30 3.30 -1.38
C ILE A 58 1.85 3.82 -0.01
N ASN A 59 2.76 4.49 0.70
CA ASN A 59 2.51 5.08 2.01
C ASN A 59 1.77 4.11 2.96
N PRO A 60 2.36 2.93 3.25
CA PRO A 60 1.66 1.83 3.90
C PRO A 60 1.21 2.13 5.33
N LEU A 61 1.90 3.00 6.06
CA LEU A 61 1.47 3.41 7.40
C LEU A 61 0.10 4.08 7.38
N TYR A 62 -0.12 4.98 6.41
CA TYR A 62 -1.38 5.72 6.25
C TYR A 62 -2.44 4.94 5.45
N ASN A 63 -2.04 3.87 4.80
CA ASN A 63 -2.90 3.05 3.95
C ASN A 63 -2.75 1.58 4.29
N PRO A 64 -3.14 1.16 5.52
CA PRO A 64 -2.86 -0.17 5.99
C PRO A 64 -3.62 -1.26 5.23
N TYR A 65 -3.08 -2.47 5.29
CA TYR A 65 -3.82 -3.67 4.99
C TYR A 65 -4.82 -3.97 6.12
N VAL A 66 -6.04 -4.33 5.78
CA VAL A 66 -7.10 -4.75 6.72
C VAL A 66 -7.59 -6.13 6.30
N GLY A 67 -7.23 -7.14 7.07
CA GLY A 67 -7.62 -8.53 6.84
C GLY A 67 -9.06 -8.82 7.21
N GLU A 68 -9.60 -9.91 6.67
CA GLU A 68 -10.97 -10.37 6.91
C GLU A 68 -11.24 -10.66 8.40
N ASN A 69 -10.21 -11.04 9.15
CA ASN A 69 -10.29 -11.29 10.60
C ASN A 69 -9.99 -10.05 11.47
N GLY A 70 -9.91 -8.87 10.86
CA GLY A 70 -9.57 -7.63 11.56
C GLY A 70 -8.08 -7.39 11.78
N THR A 71 -7.20 -8.23 11.22
CA THR A 71 -5.75 -7.98 11.24
C THR A 71 -5.44 -6.70 10.48
N ILE A 72 -4.62 -5.82 11.08
CA ILE A 72 -4.18 -4.58 10.46
C ILE A 72 -2.64 -4.59 10.36
N LEU A 73 -2.13 -4.29 9.17
CA LEU A 73 -0.70 -4.23 8.90
C LEU A 73 -0.33 -2.96 8.12
N PRO A 74 0.65 -2.16 8.57
CA PRO A 74 1.39 -2.36 9.82
C PRO A 74 0.48 -2.14 11.04
N ILE A 75 0.82 -2.75 12.17
CA ILE A 75 0.03 -2.59 13.41
C ILE A 75 -0.07 -1.12 13.81
N SER A 76 0.99 -0.36 13.63
CA SER A 76 1.03 1.09 13.89
C SER A 76 0.07 1.91 12.99
N GLY A 77 -0.43 1.32 11.90
CA GLY A 77 -1.41 1.93 10.99
C GLY A 77 -2.87 1.80 11.43
N GLU A 78 -3.15 1.16 12.57
CA GLU A 78 -4.51 0.91 13.05
C GLU A 78 -5.36 2.19 13.10
N ILE A 79 -4.79 3.31 13.53
CA ILE A 79 -5.49 4.60 13.60
C ILE A 79 -5.95 5.11 12.23
N TYR A 80 -5.37 4.62 11.14
CA TYR A 80 -5.70 4.98 9.76
C TYR A 80 -6.62 3.97 9.08
N ALA A 81 -7.00 2.90 9.77
CA ALA A 81 -7.91 1.88 9.23
C ALA A 81 -9.35 2.39 9.08
N ASP A 82 -9.73 3.40 9.88
CA ASP A 82 -11.02 4.09 9.74
C ASP A 82 -10.98 5.03 8.52
N ARG A 83 -11.52 4.54 7.42
CA ARG A 83 -11.46 5.25 6.12
C ARG A 83 -12.52 6.36 5.97
N ASP A 84 -13.41 6.53 6.94
CA ASP A 84 -14.33 7.68 6.99
C ASP A 84 -13.62 8.96 7.43
N LYS A 85 -12.50 8.81 8.13
CA LYS A 85 -11.68 9.95 8.56
C LYS A 85 -10.92 10.57 7.40
N VAL A 86 -10.70 11.88 7.49
CA VAL A 86 -9.90 12.66 6.56
C VAL A 86 -8.50 12.85 7.15
N PHE A 87 -7.47 12.44 6.41
CA PHE A 87 -6.07 12.63 6.79
C PHE A 87 -5.18 12.71 5.54
N LYS A 88 -3.97 13.25 5.73
CA LYS A 88 -2.98 13.34 4.66
C LYS A 88 -2.56 11.95 4.19
N MET A 89 -2.20 11.83 2.93
CA MET A 89 -1.69 10.61 2.30
C MET A 89 -2.70 9.44 2.24
N LYS A 90 -3.96 9.68 2.60
CA LYS A 90 -5.04 8.71 2.40
C LYS A 90 -5.24 8.44 0.91
N ILE A 91 -5.23 7.17 0.54
CA ILE A 91 -5.58 6.72 -0.82
C ILE A 91 -7.03 6.23 -0.81
N ASP A 92 -7.84 6.76 -1.71
CA ASP A 92 -9.18 6.29 -2.00
C ASP A 92 -9.45 6.36 -3.51
N ASP A 93 -10.63 5.97 -3.96
CA ASP A 93 -11.00 5.93 -5.38
C ASP A 93 -11.12 7.31 -6.04
N SER A 94 -11.12 8.39 -5.27
CA SER A 94 -11.08 9.77 -5.77
C SER A 94 -9.66 10.34 -5.81
N ASP A 95 -8.67 9.59 -5.31
CA ASP A 95 -7.30 10.06 -5.18
C ASP A 95 -6.54 10.08 -6.51
N TYR A 96 -5.56 10.98 -6.60
CA TYR A 96 -4.71 11.09 -7.80
C TYR A 96 -3.89 9.82 -8.06
N ALA A 97 -3.33 9.20 -7.01
CA ALA A 97 -2.59 7.94 -7.15
C ALA A 97 -3.48 6.83 -7.73
N TYR A 98 -4.70 6.69 -7.22
CA TYR A 98 -5.69 5.75 -7.78
C TYR A 98 -5.91 6.00 -9.29
N SER A 99 -6.15 7.24 -9.68
CA SER A 99 -6.36 7.60 -11.08
C SER A 99 -5.16 7.26 -11.97
N VAL A 100 -3.95 7.58 -11.54
CA VAL A 100 -2.72 7.33 -12.30
C VAL A 100 -2.47 5.85 -12.48
N PHE A 101 -2.52 5.07 -11.41
CA PHE A 101 -2.23 3.63 -11.47
C PHE A 101 -3.31 2.85 -12.21
N THR A 102 -4.59 3.15 -11.99
CA THR A 102 -5.67 2.45 -12.70
C THR A 102 -5.68 2.74 -14.20
N LYS A 103 -5.36 3.96 -14.62
CA LYS A 103 -5.18 4.29 -16.05
C LYS A 103 -4.01 3.56 -16.67
N ALA A 104 -2.97 3.26 -15.89
CA ALA A 104 -1.82 2.49 -16.35
C ALA A 104 -2.05 0.97 -16.35
N GLY A 105 -3.24 0.50 -15.97
CA GLY A 105 -3.61 -0.91 -15.97
C GLY A 105 -3.44 -1.64 -14.65
N PHE A 106 -3.14 -0.92 -13.56
CA PHE A 106 -3.08 -1.49 -12.22
C PHE A 106 -4.48 -1.61 -11.60
N THR A 107 -4.65 -2.58 -10.72
CA THR A 107 -5.80 -2.67 -9.83
C THR A 107 -5.40 -2.30 -8.41
N TRP A 108 -6.36 -1.74 -7.66
CA TRP A 108 -6.12 -1.27 -6.30
C TRP A 108 -6.71 -2.24 -5.27
N GLY A 109 -5.90 -2.62 -4.27
CA GLY A 109 -6.32 -3.55 -3.21
C GLY A 109 -7.40 -2.99 -2.29
N GLY A 110 -7.59 -1.68 -2.23
CA GLY A 110 -8.70 -1.06 -1.50
C GLY A 110 -10.07 -1.36 -2.11
N SER A 111 -10.13 -1.81 -3.35
CA SER A 111 -11.36 -2.22 -4.05
C SER A 111 -11.73 -3.69 -3.81
N TRP A 112 -10.87 -4.49 -3.20
CA TRP A 112 -11.14 -5.91 -2.96
C TRP A 112 -12.31 -6.10 -1.98
N GLU A 113 -13.01 -7.23 -2.07
CA GLU A 113 -14.22 -7.45 -1.28
C GLU A 113 -13.94 -7.94 0.15
N LYS A 114 -13.15 -8.99 0.31
CA LYS A 114 -12.95 -9.68 1.58
C LYS A 114 -11.89 -9.05 2.47
N VAL A 115 -10.80 -8.64 1.85
CA VAL A 115 -9.72 -7.91 2.50
C VAL A 115 -9.61 -6.55 1.86
N LYS A 116 -9.07 -5.58 2.57
CA LYS A 116 -8.76 -4.26 2.04
C LYS A 116 -7.27 -4.01 2.16
N ASP A 117 -6.62 -3.78 1.05
CA ASP A 117 -5.21 -3.44 1.02
C ASP A 117 -5.04 -2.04 0.41
N TYR A 118 -5.18 -1.04 1.27
CA TYR A 118 -5.28 0.35 0.83
C TYR A 118 -3.98 0.90 0.27
N GLN A 119 -2.84 0.29 0.60
CA GLN A 119 -1.52 0.65 0.08
C GLN A 119 -1.25 0.06 -1.30
N HIS A 120 -1.90 -1.07 -1.65
CA HIS A 120 -1.48 -2.00 -2.68
C HIS A 120 -2.05 -1.67 -4.06
N PHE A 121 -1.18 -1.53 -5.03
CA PHE A 121 -1.52 -1.53 -6.45
C PHE A 121 -0.76 -2.65 -7.15
N GLU A 122 -1.46 -3.45 -7.96
CA GLU A 122 -0.83 -4.53 -8.71
C GLU A 122 -1.21 -4.51 -10.19
N PHE A 123 -0.26 -4.89 -11.03
CA PHE A 123 -0.47 -5.06 -12.45
C PHE A 123 -0.89 -6.51 -12.73
N ASN A 124 -2.00 -6.66 -13.43
CA ASN A 124 -2.51 -7.97 -13.86
C ASN A 124 -2.30 -8.09 -15.37
N ASN A 125 -1.56 -9.13 -15.78
CA ASN A 125 -1.36 -9.47 -17.18
C ASN A 125 -2.63 -10.08 -17.76
#